data_35d72732c6ef3aace09608bd237fcbfa
#
_entry.id   35d72732c6ef3aace09608bd237fcbfa
#
_cell.length_a   1.000
_cell.length_b   1.000
_cell.length_c   1.000
_cell.angle_alpha   90.00
_cell.angle_beta   90.00
_cell.angle_gamma   90.00
#
_symmetry.space_group_name_H-M   'P 1'
#
loop_
_entity.id
_entity.type
_entity.pdbx_description
1 polymer ?
#
loop_
_entity_poly.entity_id
_entity_poly.type
_entity_poly.pdbx_seq_one_letter_code
_entity_poly.pdbx_strand_id
1 'polypeptide(L)'
;MAKKTEAYVDTSALIAFLDRSDSYHSLFVGLFSDPPCILTTSLVIAEGHGWFLKRYDAFRALQFMAFIEELRSLEIVEIGQKQLADATKVLRRFSDQDLTLADACGLSLMEKRKIRRCWSTDFHLGLTGVPLIIHA
;
A
#
# COMPACT_ATOMS: atom_id res chain seq x y z
N MET A 1 -19.32 -5.55 -15.92
CA MET A 1 -18.40 -6.49 -15.24
C MET A 1 -17.33 -5.75 -14.46
N ALA A 2 -17.16 -6.10 -13.20
CA ALA A 2 -16.10 -5.50 -12.40
C ALA A 2 -14.73 -5.91 -12.92
N LYS A 3 -13.80 -4.96 -13.04
CA LYS A 3 -12.42 -5.26 -13.41
C LYS A 3 -11.71 -5.94 -12.24
N LYS A 4 -10.87 -6.90 -12.56
CA LYS A 4 -10.05 -7.59 -11.56
C LYS A 4 -8.98 -6.64 -11.00
N THR A 5 -8.78 -6.67 -9.67
CA THR A 5 -7.68 -5.94 -9.04
C THR A 5 -6.34 -6.51 -9.51
N GLU A 6 -5.48 -5.65 -10.03
CA GLU A 6 -4.20 -6.08 -10.58
C GLU A 6 -3.03 -5.95 -9.60
N ALA A 7 -3.11 -5.03 -8.65
CA ALA A 7 -2.01 -4.80 -7.71
C ALA A 7 -2.50 -4.32 -6.35
N TYR A 8 -1.76 -4.67 -5.32
CA TYR A 8 -1.87 -4.08 -3.98
C TYR A 8 -0.90 -2.91 -3.89
N VAL A 9 -1.33 -1.80 -3.27
CA VAL A 9 -0.53 -0.59 -3.13
C VAL A 9 -0.18 -0.38 -1.66
N ASP A 10 1.11 -0.38 -1.35
CA ASP A 10 1.64 -0.09 -0.03
C ASP A 10 1.88 1.41 0.15
N THR A 11 2.01 1.85 1.40
CA THR A 11 2.31 3.24 1.75
C THR A 11 3.55 3.76 1.03
N SER A 12 4.59 2.94 0.94
CA SER A 12 5.85 3.33 0.29
C SER A 12 5.67 3.77 -1.17
N ALA A 13 4.73 3.16 -1.90
CA ALA A 13 4.44 3.54 -3.28
C ALA A 13 3.77 4.91 -3.37
N LEU A 14 2.83 5.18 -2.46
CA LEU A 14 2.12 6.45 -2.40
C LEU A 14 3.08 7.58 -2.01
N ILE A 15 3.96 7.32 -1.04
CA ILE A 15 4.99 8.27 -0.64
C ILE A 15 5.92 8.56 -1.82
N ALA A 16 6.40 7.53 -2.50
CA ALA A 16 7.33 7.68 -3.63
C ALA A 16 6.72 8.51 -4.76
N PHE A 17 5.42 8.36 -5.00
CA PHE A 17 4.73 9.16 -6.01
C PHE A 17 4.69 10.64 -5.64
N LEU A 18 4.47 10.97 -4.37
CA LEU A 18 4.28 12.36 -3.94
C LEU A 18 5.56 13.05 -3.44
N ASP A 19 6.58 12.28 -3.11
CA ASP A 19 7.85 12.81 -2.61
C ASP A 19 8.93 12.73 -3.69
N ARG A 20 9.27 13.89 -4.26
CA ARG A 20 10.27 13.99 -5.33
C ARG A 20 11.65 13.52 -4.91
N SER A 21 11.94 13.51 -3.61
CA SER A 21 13.23 13.06 -3.09
C SER A 21 13.35 11.54 -3.00
N ASP A 22 12.25 10.81 -3.21
CA ASP A 22 12.27 9.35 -3.15
C ASP A 22 12.98 8.77 -4.39
N SER A 23 13.83 7.76 -4.16
CA SER A 23 14.60 7.09 -5.23
C SER A 23 13.72 6.47 -6.31
N TYR A 24 12.50 6.08 -5.96
CA TYR A 24 11.56 5.43 -6.87
C TYR A 24 10.48 6.38 -7.38
N HIS A 25 10.66 7.69 -7.18
CA HIS A 25 9.67 8.70 -7.58
C HIS A 25 9.27 8.55 -9.06
N SER A 26 10.25 8.49 -9.96
CA SER A 26 9.99 8.41 -11.40
C SER A 26 9.20 7.16 -11.78
N LEU A 27 9.51 6.02 -11.16
CA LEU A 27 8.80 4.77 -11.41
C LEU A 27 7.31 4.93 -11.06
N PHE A 28 7.01 5.46 -9.87
CA PHE A 28 5.63 5.58 -9.42
C PHE A 28 4.86 6.70 -10.10
N VAL A 29 5.52 7.76 -10.54
CA VAL A 29 4.89 8.75 -11.42
C VAL A 29 4.37 8.07 -12.68
N GLY A 30 5.16 7.21 -13.29
CA GLY A 30 4.74 6.45 -14.47
C GLY A 30 3.56 5.52 -14.18
N LEU A 31 3.63 4.76 -13.07
CA LEU A 31 2.60 3.79 -12.71
C LEU A 31 1.26 4.45 -12.37
N PHE A 32 1.28 5.57 -11.65
CA PHE A 32 0.06 6.28 -11.26
C PHE A 32 -0.49 7.20 -12.35
N SER A 33 0.20 7.35 -13.48
CA SER A 33 -0.30 8.19 -14.61
C SER A 33 -1.52 7.56 -15.27
N ASP A 34 -1.58 6.23 -15.34
CA ASP A 34 -2.71 5.49 -15.89
C ASP A 34 -2.83 4.16 -15.13
N PRO A 35 -3.27 4.22 -13.87
CA PRO A 35 -3.25 3.02 -13.02
C PRO A 35 -4.34 2.02 -13.41
N PRO A 36 -4.04 0.72 -13.30
CA PRO A 36 -5.07 -0.32 -13.39
C PRO A 36 -5.96 -0.29 -12.14
N CYS A 37 -6.84 -1.26 -11.99
CA CYS A 37 -7.57 -1.44 -10.75
C CYS A 37 -6.60 -1.87 -9.66
N ILE A 38 -6.46 -1.05 -8.64
CA ILE A 38 -5.52 -1.23 -7.53
C ILE A 38 -6.25 -1.20 -6.20
N LEU A 39 -5.62 -1.76 -5.18
CA LEU A 39 -6.24 -1.95 -3.87
C LEU A 39 -5.26 -1.56 -2.77
N THR A 40 -5.76 -0.92 -1.74
CA THR A 40 -5.02 -0.65 -0.51
C THR A 40 -5.92 -0.78 0.70
N THR A 41 -5.44 -0.41 1.87
CA THR A 41 -6.21 -0.47 3.11
C THR A 41 -6.33 0.90 3.77
N SER A 42 -7.32 1.03 4.65
CA SER A 42 -7.47 2.24 5.47
C SER A 42 -6.24 2.49 6.37
N LEU A 43 -5.51 1.43 6.78
CA LEU A 43 -4.29 1.59 7.57
C LEU A 43 -3.16 2.24 6.76
N VAL A 44 -3.04 1.90 5.48
CA VAL A 44 -2.07 2.52 4.58
C VAL A 44 -2.38 4.01 4.43
N ILE A 45 -3.65 4.37 4.31
CA ILE A 45 -4.04 5.78 4.20
C ILE A 45 -3.67 6.55 5.47
N ALA A 46 -3.98 5.99 6.64
CA ALA A 46 -3.62 6.59 7.92
C ALA A 46 -2.09 6.76 8.06
N GLU A 47 -1.35 5.73 7.69
CA GLU A 47 0.12 5.73 7.75
C GLU A 47 0.71 6.79 6.81
N GLY A 48 0.20 6.87 5.59
CA GLY A 48 0.66 7.86 4.59
C GLY A 48 0.39 9.29 5.02
N HIS A 49 -0.82 9.56 5.50
CA HIS A 49 -1.17 10.88 6.05
C HIS A 49 -0.21 11.26 7.18
N GLY A 50 -0.01 10.37 8.15
CA GLY A 50 0.88 10.60 9.28
C GLY A 50 2.33 10.84 8.86
N TRP A 51 2.79 10.12 7.85
CA TRP A 51 4.15 10.27 7.32
C TRP A 51 4.38 11.69 6.77
N PHE A 52 3.45 12.20 5.92
CA PHE A 52 3.56 13.54 5.36
C PHE A 52 3.42 14.63 6.43
N LEU A 53 2.52 14.43 7.39
CA LEU A 53 2.34 15.37 8.51
C LEU A 53 3.64 15.52 9.31
N LYS A 54 4.28 14.41 9.61
CA LYS A 54 5.49 14.35 10.45
C LYS A 54 6.74 14.81 9.70
N ARG A 55 6.86 14.40 8.43
CA ARG A 55 8.02 14.71 7.59
C ARG A 55 8.01 16.15 7.09
N TYR A 56 6.84 16.69 6.80
CA TYR A 56 6.66 18.01 6.23
C TYR A 56 5.71 18.85 7.09
N ASP A 57 4.44 18.89 6.75
CA ASP A 57 3.43 19.71 7.42
C ASP A 57 2.00 19.25 7.09
N ALA A 58 1.01 19.93 7.70
CA ALA A 58 -0.41 19.64 7.49
C ALA A 58 -0.83 19.85 6.03
N PHE A 59 -0.23 20.83 5.34
CA PHE A 59 -0.55 21.10 3.95
C PHE A 59 -0.20 19.90 3.05
N ARG A 60 0.98 19.34 3.25
CA ARG A 60 1.42 18.16 2.49
C ARG A 60 0.57 16.93 2.82
N ALA A 61 0.17 16.77 4.08
CA ALA A 61 -0.73 15.69 4.48
C ALA A 61 -2.10 15.83 3.81
N LEU A 62 -2.62 17.04 3.68
CA LEU A 62 -3.88 17.30 2.97
C LEU A 62 -3.73 17.03 1.46
N GLN A 63 -2.60 17.35 0.86
CA GLN A 63 -2.32 17.01 -0.54
C GLN A 63 -2.34 15.50 -0.76
N PHE A 64 -1.79 14.74 0.19
CA PHE A 64 -1.87 13.28 0.14
C PHE A 64 -3.32 12.80 0.13
N MET A 65 -4.17 13.33 1.01
CA MET A 65 -5.58 12.97 1.05
C MET A 65 -6.31 13.33 -0.24
N ALA A 66 -6.02 14.51 -0.80
CA ALA A 66 -6.61 14.94 -2.07
C ALA A 66 -6.22 14.00 -3.23
N PHE A 67 -4.97 13.56 -3.25
CA PHE A 67 -4.51 12.58 -4.24
C PHE A 67 -5.29 11.27 -4.10
N ILE A 68 -5.44 10.76 -2.89
CA ILE A 68 -6.20 9.53 -2.63
C ILE A 68 -7.65 9.66 -3.13
N GLU A 69 -8.31 10.78 -2.83
CA GLU A 69 -9.69 11.02 -3.25
C GLU A 69 -9.86 11.06 -4.77
N GLU A 70 -8.85 11.55 -5.49
CA GLU A 70 -8.88 11.64 -6.95
C GLU A 70 -8.53 10.33 -7.65
N LEU A 71 -7.98 9.37 -6.95
CA LEU A 71 -7.49 8.11 -7.50
C LEU A 71 -8.65 7.10 -7.64
N ARG A 72 -9.40 7.24 -8.72
CA ARG A 72 -10.65 6.48 -8.95
C ARG A 72 -10.45 4.97 -9.10
N SER A 73 -9.27 4.56 -9.55
CA SER A 73 -8.94 3.14 -9.73
C SER A 73 -8.61 2.43 -8.42
N LEU A 74 -8.53 3.18 -7.31
CA LEU A 74 -8.13 2.64 -6.01
C LEU A 74 -9.35 2.21 -5.20
N GLU A 75 -9.38 0.94 -4.84
CA GLU A 75 -10.29 0.43 -3.81
C GLU A 75 -9.59 0.52 -2.46
N ILE A 76 -10.23 1.08 -1.46
CA ILE A 76 -9.72 1.14 -0.08
C ILE A 76 -10.52 0.16 0.77
N VAL A 77 -9.86 -0.89 1.24
CA VAL A 77 -10.49 -1.88 2.11
C VAL A 77 -10.46 -1.36 3.55
N GLU A 78 -11.64 -1.31 4.17
CA GLU A 78 -11.74 -0.95 5.58
C GLU A 78 -11.18 -2.08 6.45
N ILE A 79 -10.34 -1.71 7.42
CA ILE A 79 -9.76 -2.68 8.35
C ILE A 79 -10.56 -2.67 9.65
N GLY A 80 -11.46 -3.66 9.76
CA GLY A 80 -12.26 -3.90 10.95
C GLY A 80 -11.76 -5.10 11.72
N GLN A 81 -12.58 -5.61 12.65
CA GLN A 81 -12.20 -6.71 13.54
C GLN A 81 -11.76 -7.97 12.80
N LYS A 82 -12.48 -8.34 11.74
CA LYS A 82 -12.16 -9.54 10.95
C LYS A 82 -10.78 -9.42 10.31
N GLN A 83 -10.51 -8.30 9.68
CA GLN A 83 -9.24 -8.04 9.00
C GLN A 83 -8.08 -7.98 10.01
N LEU A 84 -8.31 -7.42 11.20
CA LEU A 84 -7.30 -7.41 12.26
C LEU A 84 -6.99 -8.82 12.74
N ALA A 85 -8.01 -9.67 12.89
CA ALA A 85 -7.80 -11.07 13.27
C ALA A 85 -6.98 -11.81 12.21
N ASP A 86 -7.27 -11.60 10.93
CA ASP A 86 -6.52 -12.20 9.83
C ASP A 86 -5.07 -11.71 9.80
N ALA A 87 -4.87 -10.41 10.01
CA ALA A 87 -3.53 -9.81 10.07
C ALA A 87 -2.73 -10.36 11.25
N THR A 88 -3.39 -10.60 12.40
CA THR A 88 -2.72 -11.18 13.56
C THR A 88 -2.16 -12.57 13.26
N LYS A 89 -2.86 -13.37 12.46
CA LYS A 89 -2.35 -14.67 12.00
C LYS A 89 -1.07 -14.51 11.19
N VAL A 90 -1.01 -13.50 10.33
CA VAL A 90 0.19 -13.19 9.54
C VAL A 90 1.34 -12.75 10.46
N LEU A 91 1.06 -11.89 11.43
CA LEU A 91 2.06 -11.46 12.41
C LEU A 91 2.67 -12.63 13.16
N ARG A 92 1.85 -13.62 13.55
CA ARG A 92 2.34 -14.83 14.23
C ARG A 92 3.15 -15.72 13.30
N ARG A 93 2.70 -15.86 12.05
CA ARG A 93 3.39 -16.67 11.04
C ARG A 93 4.81 -16.13 10.75
N PHE A 94 4.98 -14.82 10.76
CA PHE A 94 6.26 -14.16 10.52
C PHE A 94 6.78 -13.44 11.76
N SER A 95 6.70 -14.11 12.92
CA SER A 95 7.07 -13.52 14.21
C SER A 95 8.55 -13.15 14.34
N ASP A 96 9.40 -13.68 13.45
CA ASP A 96 10.82 -13.34 13.35
C ASP A 96 11.07 -12.08 12.48
N GLN A 97 10.02 -11.49 11.92
CA GLN A 97 10.10 -10.28 11.10
C GLN A 97 9.49 -9.09 11.86
N ASP A 98 10.02 -7.91 11.62
CA ASP A 98 9.48 -6.68 12.21
C ASP A 98 8.34 -6.12 11.37
N LEU A 99 7.27 -6.89 11.21
CA LEU A 99 6.10 -6.47 10.44
C LEU A 99 5.25 -5.47 11.21
N THR A 100 4.85 -4.40 10.54
CA THR A 100 3.79 -3.54 11.06
C THR A 100 2.43 -4.20 10.84
N LEU A 101 1.42 -3.74 11.58
CA LEU A 101 0.05 -4.21 11.36
C LEU A 101 -0.42 -3.91 9.94
N ALA A 102 -0.05 -2.74 9.40
CA ALA A 102 -0.38 -2.38 8.03
C ALA A 102 0.22 -3.37 7.02
N ASP A 103 1.50 -3.75 7.20
CA ASP A 103 2.16 -4.76 6.35
C ASP A 103 1.42 -6.08 6.40
N ALA A 104 1.06 -6.53 7.61
CA ALA A 104 0.36 -7.80 7.81
C ALA A 104 -1.02 -7.80 7.14
N CYS A 105 -1.75 -6.68 7.21
CA CYS A 105 -3.02 -6.53 6.51
C CYS A 105 -2.84 -6.65 4.99
N GLY A 106 -1.81 -6.02 4.46
CA GLY A 106 -1.50 -6.08 3.03
C GLY A 106 -1.19 -7.50 2.57
N LEU A 107 -0.34 -8.20 3.32
CA LEU A 107 0.01 -9.59 3.03
C LEU A 107 -1.22 -10.50 3.07
N SER A 108 -2.07 -10.34 4.08
CA SER A 108 -3.30 -11.11 4.21
C SER A 108 -4.24 -10.90 3.03
N LEU A 109 -4.44 -9.64 2.61
CA LEU A 109 -5.32 -9.31 1.50
C LEU A 109 -4.80 -9.84 0.17
N MET A 110 -3.50 -9.74 -0.08
CA MET A 110 -2.91 -10.27 -1.30
C MET A 110 -3.13 -11.78 -1.41
N GLU A 111 -2.96 -12.51 -0.32
CA GLU A 111 -3.21 -13.96 -0.30
C GLU A 111 -4.69 -14.27 -0.55
N LYS A 112 -5.58 -13.61 0.18
CA LYS A 112 -7.03 -13.87 0.09
C LYS A 112 -7.62 -13.54 -1.26
N ARG A 113 -7.20 -12.43 -1.84
CA ARG A 113 -7.72 -11.96 -3.12
C ARG A 113 -6.89 -12.44 -4.31
N LYS A 114 -5.86 -13.23 -4.06
CA LYS A 114 -4.96 -13.78 -5.08
C LYS A 114 -4.35 -12.69 -5.96
N ILE A 115 -3.94 -11.60 -5.30
CA ILE A 115 -3.27 -10.47 -5.94
C ILE A 115 -1.79 -10.85 -6.07
N ARG A 116 -1.24 -10.77 -7.28
CA ARG A 116 0.10 -11.25 -7.58
C ARG A 116 1.10 -10.16 -7.92
N ARG A 117 0.74 -8.90 -7.72
CA ARG A 117 1.63 -7.76 -7.90
C ARG A 117 1.50 -6.85 -6.70
N CYS A 118 2.64 -6.32 -6.26
CA CYS A 118 2.68 -5.42 -5.12
C CYS A 118 3.46 -4.16 -5.49
N TRP A 119 2.80 -3.01 -5.40
CA TRP A 119 3.44 -1.71 -5.57
C TRP A 119 3.98 -1.28 -4.21
N SER A 120 5.23 -1.63 -3.96
CA SER A 120 5.93 -1.36 -2.71
C SER A 120 7.44 -1.30 -2.95
N THR A 121 8.12 -0.55 -2.10
CA THR A 121 9.59 -0.56 -2.01
C THR A 121 10.06 -1.34 -0.78
N ASP A 122 9.13 -1.83 0.04
CA ASP A 122 9.41 -2.51 1.30
C ASP A 122 9.41 -4.04 1.09
N PHE A 123 10.56 -4.67 1.30
CA PHE A 123 10.72 -6.11 1.09
C PHE A 123 9.76 -6.97 1.93
N HIS A 124 9.27 -6.46 3.06
CA HIS A 124 8.32 -7.19 3.90
C HIS A 124 7.04 -7.58 3.12
N LEU A 125 6.63 -6.76 2.17
CA LEU A 125 5.44 -7.02 1.36
C LEU A 125 5.63 -8.17 0.36
N GLY A 126 6.85 -8.67 0.22
CA GLY A 126 7.16 -9.84 -0.60
C GLY A 126 7.24 -11.15 0.18
N LEU A 127 7.01 -11.15 1.50
CA LEU A 127 7.21 -12.33 2.35
C LEU A 127 6.33 -13.53 1.99
N THR A 128 5.16 -13.30 1.37
CA THR A 128 4.28 -14.39 0.93
C THR A 128 4.54 -14.83 -0.52
N GLY A 129 5.60 -14.31 -1.13
CA GLY A 129 6.02 -14.71 -2.48
C GLY A 129 5.52 -13.82 -3.61
N VAL A 130 4.76 -12.76 -3.31
CA VAL A 130 4.33 -11.80 -4.34
C VAL A 130 5.51 -10.90 -4.71
N PRO A 131 5.87 -10.81 -6.01
CA PRO A 131 6.99 -9.95 -6.41
C PRO A 131 6.63 -8.48 -6.25
N LEU A 132 7.62 -7.68 -5.79
CA LEU A 132 7.50 -6.24 -5.74
C LEU A 132 7.71 -5.63 -7.11
N ILE A 133 6.98 -4.56 -7.42
CA ILE A 133 7.07 -3.89 -8.73
C ILE A 133 8.49 -3.37 -9.02
N ILE A 134 9.23 -3.01 -7.98
CA ILE A 134 10.60 -2.51 -8.14
C ILE A 134 11.58 -3.59 -8.62
N HIS A 135 11.20 -4.86 -8.56
CA HIS A 135 12.00 -5.99 -9.03
C HIS A 135 11.46 -6.60 -10.34
N ALA A 136 10.46 -5.96 -10.90
CA ALA A 136 9.82 -6.44 -12.13
C ALA A 136 10.66 -6.11 -13.37
#